data_4cc921f5278304f5440d90e48cb3be61
#
_entry.id   4cc921f5278304f5440d90e48cb3be61
#
_cell.length_a   1.000
_cell.length_b   1.000
_cell.length_c   1.000
_cell.angle_alpha   90.00
_cell.angle_beta   90.00
_cell.angle_gamma   90.00
#
_symmetry.space_group_name_H-M   'P 1'
#
loop_
_entity.id
_entity.type
_entity.pdbx_description
1 polymer ?
#
loop_
_entity_poly.entity_id
_entity_poly.type
_entity_poly.pdbx_seq_one_letter_code
_entity_poly.pdbx_strand_id
1 'polypeptide(L)'
;TIDVVERCPSGALTYQVKDESIRERADQENTIMVTYNGPLFVRGDIDMEDAPDDMPGVAFRVALCRCGQSKKKPFCDNSHIEAHFQDYGAVGEKGEPLKSKGGKLSIKPLNNGPLLLSGNVTLKASSGRVAWEGNSVALCRCGASKNKPFCDGSHKEANFKSE
;
A
#
# COMPACT_ATOMS: atom_id res chain seq x y z
N THR A 1 -15.28 17.28 8.96
CA THR A 1 -13.86 17.52 9.27
C THR A 1 -13.14 16.20 9.58
N ILE A 2 -13.58 15.41 10.56
CA ILE A 2 -13.04 14.06 10.85
C ILE A 2 -13.14 13.18 9.61
N ASP A 3 -14.30 13.07 9.01
CA ASP A 3 -14.52 12.28 7.79
C ASP A 3 -13.57 12.67 6.64
N VAL A 4 -13.27 13.94 6.49
CA VAL A 4 -12.29 14.42 5.48
C VAL A 4 -10.89 13.95 5.80
N VAL A 5 -10.49 14.00 7.07
CA VAL A 5 -9.17 13.54 7.51
C VAL A 5 -9.02 12.03 7.32
N GLU A 6 -10.02 11.26 7.71
CA GLU A 6 -10.01 9.79 7.58
C GLU A 6 -10.02 9.31 6.12
N ARG A 7 -10.44 10.15 5.17
CA ARG A 7 -10.34 9.88 3.73
C ARG A 7 -8.97 10.17 3.13
N CYS A 8 -8.06 10.82 3.88
CA CYS A 8 -6.71 11.08 3.39
C CYS A 8 -5.97 9.76 3.10
N PRO A 9 -5.68 9.44 1.83
CA PRO A 9 -5.16 8.11 1.49
C PRO A 9 -3.71 7.87 1.90
N SER A 10 -2.95 8.95 2.13
CA SER A 10 -1.54 8.85 2.50
C SER A 10 -1.31 8.73 4.00
N GLY A 11 -2.35 8.94 4.83
CA GLY A 11 -2.18 9.04 6.28
C GLY A 11 -1.49 10.31 6.77
N ALA A 12 -1.27 11.30 5.87
CA ALA A 12 -0.61 12.54 6.23
C ALA A 12 -1.45 13.45 7.14
N LEU A 13 -2.77 13.27 7.12
CA LEU A 13 -3.69 14.02 7.97
C LEU A 13 -4.17 13.14 9.11
N THR A 14 -4.11 13.65 10.32
CA THR A 14 -4.68 13.00 11.52
C THR A 14 -5.46 14.02 12.34
N TYR A 15 -6.18 13.56 13.31
CA TYR A 15 -6.92 14.43 14.24
C TYR A 15 -6.76 13.94 15.67
N GLN A 16 -6.89 14.88 16.58
CA GLN A 16 -7.06 14.62 18.00
C GLN A 16 -8.27 15.40 18.51
N VAL A 17 -9.10 14.76 19.26
CA VAL A 17 -10.29 15.36 19.88
C VAL A 17 -10.14 15.28 21.41
N LYS A 18 -10.67 16.26 22.11
CA LYS A 18 -10.62 16.29 23.57
C LYS A 18 -11.32 15.09 24.20
N ASP A 19 -12.31 14.55 23.52
CA ASP A 19 -12.99 13.32 23.93
C ASP A 19 -12.19 12.11 23.45
N GLU A 20 -11.48 11.47 24.36
CA GLU A 20 -10.62 10.30 24.06
C GLU A 20 -11.38 9.08 23.52
N SER A 21 -12.73 9.07 23.64
CA SER A 21 -13.54 8.02 23.02
C SER A 21 -13.60 8.16 21.49
N ILE A 22 -13.36 9.37 20.98
CA ILE A 22 -13.36 9.70 19.56
C ILE A 22 -11.93 9.64 19.03
N ARG A 23 -11.55 8.53 18.42
CA ARG A 23 -10.24 8.33 17.82
C ARG A 23 -10.38 7.54 16.52
N GLU A 24 -9.43 7.76 15.62
CA GLU A 24 -9.35 6.96 14.42
C GLU A 24 -9.13 5.48 14.74
N ARG A 25 -9.79 4.63 13.99
CA ARG A 25 -9.67 3.18 14.11
C ARG A 25 -9.38 2.58 12.76
N ALA A 26 -8.75 1.42 12.77
CA ALA A 26 -8.54 0.65 11.56
C ALA A 26 -9.88 0.26 10.90
N ASP A 27 -9.91 0.24 9.58
CA ASP A 27 -11.01 -0.37 8.83
C ASP A 27 -11.14 -1.85 9.22
N GLN A 28 -12.35 -2.38 9.14
CA GLN A 28 -12.60 -3.79 9.49
C GLN A 28 -11.93 -4.78 8.53
N GLU A 29 -11.66 -4.33 7.32
CA GLU A 29 -10.99 -5.12 6.29
C GLU A 29 -9.72 -4.40 5.85
N ASN A 30 -8.66 -5.18 5.57
CA ASN A 30 -7.45 -4.63 4.97
C ASN A 30 -7.62 -4.61 3.46
N THR A 31 -7.47 -3.44 2.87
CA THR A 31 -7.63 -3.23 1.43
C THR A 31 -6.44 -2.52 0.83
N ILE A 32 -6.08 -2.90 -0.38
CA ILE A 32 -5.07 -2.20 -1.18
C ILE A 32 -5.70 -1.82 -2.51
N MET A 33 -5.77 -0.52 -2.78
CA MET A 33 -6.18 0.01 -4.08
C MET A 33 -4.94 0.19 -4.95
N VAL A 34 -4.90 -0.51 -6.07
CA VAL A 34 -3.85 -0.31 -7.09
C VAL A 34 -4.30 0.84 -7.99
N THR A 35 -3.71 2.02 -7.81
CA THR A 35 -4.19 3.21 -8.52
C THR A 35 -3.66 3.30 -9.96
N TYR A 36 -4.42 3.96 -10.82
CA TYR A 36 -4.03 4.24 -12.21
C TYR A 36 -2.79 5.14 -12.24
N ASN A 37 -1.70 4.67 -12.83
CA ASN A 37 -0.42 5.39 -12.96
C ASN A 37 0.12 5.96 -11.63
N GLY A 38 -0.21 5.34 -10.51
CA GLY A 38 0.10 5.89 -9.21
C GLY A 38 0.47 4.84 -8.15
N PRO A 39 0.44 5.25 -6.88
CA PRO A 39 0.85 4.41 -5.75
C PRO A 39 -0.16 3.31 -5.43
N LEU A 40 0.19 2.53 -4.41
CA LEU A 40 -0.73 1.64 -3.70
C LEU A 40 -1.32 2.39 -2.51
N PHE A 41 -2.64 2.47 -2.42
CA PHE A 41 -3.31 2.98 -1.24
C PHE A 41 -3.73 1.82 -0.35
N VAL A 42 -3.14 1.74 0.84
CA VAL A 42 -3.42 0.69 1.82
C VAL A 42 -4.27 1.25 2.95
N ARG A 43 -5.32 0.52 3.31
CA ARG A 43 -6.17 0.82 4.46
C ARG A 43 -6.38 -0.45 5.29
N GLY A 44 -6.42 -0.30 6.61
CA GLY A 44 -6.67 -1.40 7.52
C GLY A 44 -5.90 -1.28 8.82
N ASP A 45 -5.73 -2.39 9.50
CA ASP A 45 -4.92 -2.50 10.72
C ASP A 45 -3.46 -2.80 10.33
N ILE A 46 -2.73 -1.73 10.02
CA ILE A 46 -1.41 -1.81 9.39
C ILE A 46 -0.32 -1.88 10.46
N ASP A 47 0.58 -2.86 10.31
CA ASP A 47 1.84 -2.95 11.02
C ASP A 47 2.99 -2.78 10.00
N MET A 48 3.41 -1.52 9.84
CA MET A 48 4.50 -1.17 8.93
C MET A 48 5.84 -1.36 9.62
N GLU A 49 6.65 -2.29 9.15
CA GLU A 49 8.01 -2.46 9.63
C GLU A 49 8.87 -1.24 9.24
N ASP A 50 9.66 -0.75 10.20
CA ASP A 50 10.52 0.43 10.06
C ASP A 50 9.76 1.73 9.71
N ALA A 51 8.50 1.84 10.13
CA ALA A 51 7.75 3.07 9.95
C ALA A 51 8.38 4.23 10.74
N PRO A 52 8.58 5.40 10.12
CA PRO A 52 9.05 6.58 10.86
C PRO A 52 8.02 7.05 11.89
N ASP A 53 8.48 7.42 13.08
CA ASP A 53 7.63 7.91 14.16
C ASP A 53 6.90 9.22 13.81
N ASP A 54 7.44 9.98 12.86
CA ASP A 54 6.90 11.27 12.41
C ASP A 54 5.85 11.14 11.28
N MET A 55 5.50 9.92 10.87
CA MET A 55 4.48 9.66 9.86
C MET A 55 3.12 9.35 10.51
N PRO A 56 2.25 10.35 10.66
CA PRO A 56 0.93 10.14 11.26
C PRO A 56 0.04 9.30 10.34
N GLY A 57 -0.87 8.53 10.93
CA GLY A 57 -1.87 7.75 10.19
C GLY A 57 -1.36 6.49 9.51
N VAL A 58 -0.07 6.21 9.53
CA VAL A 58 0.54 5.05 8.85
C VAL A 58 0.03 3.70 9.38
N ALA A 59 -0.50 3.68 10.60
CA ALA A 59 -1.11 2.48 11.19
C ALA A 59 -2.49 2.13 10.61
N PHE A 60 -3.12 3.05 9.87
CA PHE A 60 -4.48 2.90 9.34
C PHE A 60 -4.60 3.13 7.85
N ARG A 61 -3.77 4.02 7.31
CA ARG A 61 -3.81 4.47 5.91
C ARG A 61 -2.40 4.83 5.47
N VAL A 62 -1.98 4.34 4.30
CA VAL A 62 -0.65 4.68 3.78
C VAL A 62 -0.64 4.60 2.26
N ALA A 63 0.13 5.48 1.63
CA ALA A 63 0.41 5.45 0.19
C ALA A 63 1.82 4.94 -0.03
N LEU A 64 1.95 3.80 -0.70
CA LEU A 64 3.23 3.13 -0.94
C LEU A 64 3.66 3.28 -2.39
N CYS A 65 4.94 3.60 -2.58
CA CYS A 65 5.55 3.73 -3.89
C CYS A 65 5.57 2.40 -4.63
N ARG A 66 5.16 2.42 -5.92
CA ARG A 66 5.34 1.30 -6.83
C ARG A 66 6.02 1.66 -8.15
N CYS A 67 6.40 2.93 -8.33
CA CYS A 67 7.15 3.38 -9.51
C CYS A 67 8.66 3.24 -9.36
N GLY A 68 9.15 3.03 -8.16
CA GLY A 68 10.57 2.89 -7.86
C GLY A 68 11.33 4.21 -7.74
N GLN A 69 10.69 5.37 -7.93
CA GLN A 69 11.35 6.67 -8.02
C GLN A 69 11.15 7.57 -6.80
N SER A 70 10.35 7.15 -5.82
CA SER A 70 10.17 7.94 -4.60
C SER A 70 11.49 8.19 -3.87
N LYS A 71 11.66 9.38 -3.38
CA LYS A 71 12.79 9.76 -2.50
C LYS A 71 12.52 9.44 -1.04
N LYS A 72 11.32 9.00 -0.72
CA LYS A 72 10.85 8.65 0.64
C LYS A 72 10.36 7.21 0.73
N LYS A 73 10.99 6.31 0.00
CA LYS A 73 10.59 4.89 0.03
C LYS A 73 10.50 4.35 1.47
N PRO A 74 9.52 3.52 1.76
CA PRO A 74 8.55 2.90 0.85
C PRO A 74 7.34 3.77 0.50
N PHE A 75 7.27 4.99 0.99
CA PHE A 75 6.13 5.90 0.81
C PHE A 75 6.14 6.58 -0.56
N CYS A 76 4.95 6.89 -1.06
CA CYS A 76 4.79 7.70 -2.26
C CYS A 76 5.06 9.17 -1.96
N ASP A 77 5.82 9.83 -2.84
CA ASP A 77 6.09 11.27 -2.79
C ASP A 77 5.69 11.99 -4.09
N ASN A 78 4.86 11.33 -4.93
CA ASN A 78 4.42 11.79 -6.25
C ASN A 78 5.51 11.77 -7.35
N SER A 79 6.67 11.21 -7.09
CA SER A 79 7.73 11.07 -8.12
C SER A 79 7.29 10.26 -9.34
N HIS A 80 6.21 9.47 -9.23
CA HIS A 80 5.64 8.74 -10.36
C HIS A 80 5.15 9.66 -11.48
N ILE A 81 4.79 10.90 -11.16
CA ILE A 81 4.33 11.90 -12.16
C ILE A 81 5.51 12.33 -13.04
N GLU A 82 6.61 12.77 -12.45
CA GLU A 82 7.82 13.18 -13.18
C GLU A 82 8.50 12.02 -13.89
N ALA A 83 8.42 10.83 -13.31
CA ALA A 83 8.97 9.61 -13.88
C ALA A 83 8.13 9.05 -15.03
N HIS A 84 6.97 9.64 -15.32
CA HIS A 84 6.01 9.16 -16.33
C HIS A 84 5.65 7.69 -16.15
N PHE A 85 5.47 7.27 -14.90
CA PHE A 85 5.08 5.90 -14.58
C PHE A 85 3.70 5.59 -15.16
N GLN A 86 3.62 4.49 -15.90
CA GLN A 86 2.38 4.05 -16.55
C GLN A 86 2.06 2.61 -16.16
N ASP A 87 0.93 2.44 -15.53
CA ASP A 87 0.30 1.15 -15.27
C ASP A 87 -1.17 1.38 -14.94
N TYR A 88 -2.04 0.69 -15.64
CA TYR A 88 -3.50 0.89 -15.53
C TYR A 88 -4.08 0.50 -14.16
N GLY A 89 -3.31 -0.15 -13.31
CA GLY A 89 -3.82 -0.64 -12.05
C GLY A 89 -4.72 -1.86 -12.21
N ALA A 90 -4.51 -2.63 -13.26
CA ALA A 90 -5.16 -3.93 -13.42
C ALA A 90 -4.50 -4.97 -12.53
N VAL A 91 -5.28 -5.97 -12.10
CA VAL A 91 -4.79 -7.11 -11.34
C VAL A 91 -5.19 -8.37 -12.11
N GLY A 92 -4.21 -9.05 -12.68
CA GLY A 92 -4.42 -10.18 -13.60
C GLY A 92 -4.56 -11.53 -12.92
N GLU A 93 -4.26 -11.62 -11.63
CA GLU A 93 -4.36 -12.86 -10.87
C GLU A 93 -5.56 -12.84 -9.94
N LYS A 94 -6.09 -14.02 -9.64
CA LYS A 94 -7.08 -14.23 -8.58
C LYS A 94 -6.37 -14.87 -7.38
N GLY A 95 -6.58 -14.42 -6.21
CA GLY A 95 -6.10 -15.10 -5.01
C GLY A 95 -7.07 -16.18 -4.56
N GLU A 96 -6.94 -16.55 -3.32
CA GLU A 96 -7.84 -17.47 -2.65
C GLU A 96 -8.82 -16.69 -1.77
N PRO A 97 -10.12 -17.02 -1.79
CA PRO A 97 -11.11 -16.36 -0.93
C PRO A 97 -10.70 -16.40 0.54
N LEU A 98 -10.85 -15.28 1.21
CA LEU A 98 -10.54 -15.18 2.63
C LEU A 98 -11.56 -15.95 3.47
N LYS A 99 -11.06 -16.76 4.41
CA LYS A 99 -11.91 -17.47 5.39
C LYS A 99 -12.41 -16.53 6.49
N SER A 100 -11.64 -15.47 6.77
CA SER A 100 -12.00 -14.41 7.68
C SER A 100 -11.46 -13.10 7.12
N LYS A 101 -12.02 -11.97 7.55
CA LYS A 101 -11.61 -10.64 7.09
C LYS A 101 -10.99 -9.85 8.24
N GLY A 102 -10.08 -8.95 7.90
CA GLY A 102 -9.44 -8.08 8.88
C GLY A 102 -8.31 -8.74 9.66
N GLY A 103 -7.99 -8.14 10.79
CA GLY A 103 -6.82 -8.48 11.59
C GLY A 103 -5.59 -7.67 11.17
N LYS A 104 -4.45 -7.95 11.78
CA LYS A 104 -3.20 -7.23 11.53
C LYS A 104 -2.67 -7.54 10.12
N LEU A 105 -2.36 -6.49 9.38
CA LEU A 105 -1.65 -6.57 8.09
C LEU A 105 -0.21 -6.09 8.28
N SER A 106 0.73 -7.02 8.27
CA SER A 106 2.15 -6.71 8.34
C SER A 106 2.68 -6.35 6.95
N ILE A 107 3.39 -5.25 6.85
CA ILE A 107 4.05 -4.80 5.63
C ILE A 107 5.55 -4.67 5.89
N LYS A 108 6.33 -5.47 5.18
CA LYS A 108 7.78 -5.50 5.29
C LYS A 108 8.42 -5.12 3.96
N PRO A 109 8.99 -3.92 3.84
CA PRO A 109 9.82 -3.58 2.68
C PRO A 109 11.12 -4.38 2.71
N LEU A 110 11.39 -5.17 1.68
CA LEU A 110 12.66 -5.87 1.56
C LEU A 110 13.75 -4.95 1.00
N ASN A 111 14.96 -5.12 1.51
CA ASN A 111 16.11 -4.36 1.00
C ASN A 111 16.30 -4.60 -0.51
N ASN A 112 16.22 -3.53 -1.31
CA ASN A 112 16.29 -3.56 -2.78
C ASN A 112 15.32 -4.56 -3.43
N GLY A 113 14.17 -4.77 -2.82
CA GLY A 113 13.20 -5.76 -3.23
C GLY A 113 11.75 -5.31 -3.08
N PRO A 114 10.81 -6.26 -3.14
CA PRO A 114 9.38 -5.97 -3.06
C PRO A 114 8.92 -5.62 -1.65
N LEU A 115 7.64 -5.28 -1.55
CA LEU A 115 6.91 -5.23 -0.29
C LEU A 115 6.36 -6.62 0.00
N LEU A 116 6.71 -7.20 1.13
CA LEU A 116 6.09 -8.44 1.62
C LEU A 116 4.93 -8.08 2.55
N LEU A 117 3.76 -8.62 2.24
CA LEU A 117 2.57 -8.44 3.04
C LEU A 117 2.15 -9.78 3.64
N SER A 118 1.80 -9.75 4.92
CA SER A 118 1.34 -10.92 5.68
C SER A 118 0.11 -10.53 6.49
N GLY A 119 -0.97 -11.26 6.32
CA GLY A 119 -2.28 -11.00 6.91
C GLY A 119 -3.37 -10.95 5.85
N ASN A 120 -4.62 -11.06 6.28
CA ASN A 120 -5.76 -11.01 5.37
C ASN A 120 -5.80 -9.68 4.63
N VAL A 121 -5.82 -9.72 3.31
CA VAL A 121 -5.82 -8.52 2.48
C VAL A 121 -6.58 -8.74 1.18
N THR A 122 -7.27 -7.69 0.74
CA THR A 122 -8.00 -7.63 -0.53
C THR A 122 -7.35 -6.59 -1.42
N LEU A 123 -6.97 -6.98 -2.64
CA LEU A 123 -6.47 -6.04 -3.66
C LEU A 123 -7.63 -5.62 -4.57
N LYS A 124 -7.78 -4.31 -4.73
CA LYS A 124 -8.74 -3.72 -5.67
C LYS A 124 -7.98 -3.14 -6.87
N ALA A 125 -8.46 -3.44 -8.05
CA ALA A 125 -8.00 -2.78 -9.27
C ALA A 125 -8.35 -1.28 -9.25
N SER A 126 -7.77 -0.49 -10.14
CA SER A 126 -8.02 0.95 -10.23
C SER A 126 -9.50 1.31 -10.47
N SER A 127 -10.27 0.40 -11.03
CA SER A 127 -11.72 0.52 -11.18
C SER A 127 -12.51 0.38 -9.86
N GLY A 128 -11.85 -0.03 -8.77
CA GLY A 128 -12.48 -0.32 -7.50
C GLY A 128 -12.98 -1.78 -7.36
N ARG A 129 -12.85 -2.57 -8.43
CA ARG A 129 -13.25 -3.99 -8.40
C ARG A 129 -12.33 -4.80 -7.51
N VAL A 130 -12.91 -5.64 -6.65
CA VAL A 130 -12.14 -6.66 -5.91
C VAL A 130 -11.57 -7.65 -6.90
N ALA A 131 -10.24 -7.72 -6.98
CA ALA A 131 -9.56 -8.51 -7.99
C ALA A 131 -8.76 -9.67 -7.42
N TRP A 132 -8.28 -9.55 -6.19
CA TRP A 132 -7.45 -10.57 -5.55
C TRP A 132 -7.69 -10.56 -4.03
N GLU A 133 -7.71 -11.72 -3.43
CA GLU A 133 -7.76 -11.88 -1.97
C GLU A 133 -6.72 -12.92 -1.55
N GLY A 134 -6.15 -12.75 -0.37
CA GLY A 134 -5.21 -13.71 0.19
C GLY A 134 -4.62 -13.23 1.51
N ASN A 135 -3.71 -14.03 2.06
CA ASN A 135 -3.08 -13.77 3.35
C ASN A 135 -1.55 -13.62 3.28
N SER A 136 -0.99 -13.67 2.07
CA SER A 136 0.44 -13.45 1.84
C SER A 136 0.66 -13.06 0.40
N VAL A 137 1.38 -11.96 0.17
CA VAL A 137 1.65 -11.47 -1.17
C VAL A 137 2.92 -10.61 -1.19
N ALA A 138 3.66 -10.69 -2.30
CA ALA A 138 4.78 -9.79 -2.58
C ALA A 138 4.39 -8.80 -3.68
N LEU A 139 4.41 -7.50 -3.36
CA LEU A 139 4.02 -6.43 -4.29
C LEU A 139 5.25 -5.70 -4.82
N CYS A 140 5.23 -5.43 -6.13
CA CYS A 140 6.26 -4.68 -6.81
C CYS A 140 6.32 -3.24 -6.31
N ARG A 141 7.54 -2.76 -6.03
CA ARG A 141 7.79 -1.34 -5.77
C ARG A 141 8.90 -0.75 -6.63
N CYS A 142 9.53 -1.56 -7.48
CA CYS A 142 10.60 -1.08 -8.38
C CYS A 142 10.07 -0.47 -9.68
N GLY A 143 8.82 -0.69 -10.01
CA GLY A 143 8.20 -0.22 -11.25
C GLY A 143 8.47 -1.08 -12.48
N ALA A 144 9.31 -2.12 -12.38
CA ALA A 144 9.78 -2.90 -13.52
C ALA A 144 9.07 -4.24 -13.70
N SER A 145 8.27 -4.68 -12.74
CA SER A 145 7.54 -5.95 -12.86
C SER A 145 6.66 -5.98 -14.11
N LYS A 146 6.65 -7.11 -14.80
CA LYS A 146 5.76 -7.38 -15.93
C LYS A 146 4.40 -7.93 -15.50
N ASN A 147 4.24 -8.22 -14.21
CA ASN A 147 3.01 -8.75 -13.62
C ASN A 147 2.50 -7.85 -12.49
N LYS A 148 2.57 -6.52 -12.68
CA LYS A 148 2.09 -5.56 -11.67
C LYS A 148 0.63 -5.83 -11.26
N PRO A 149 0.30 -5.67 -9.99
CA PRO A 149 1.09 -5.14 -8.89
C PRO A 149 2.03 -6.15 -8.22
N PHE A 150 2.07 -7.39 -8.66
CA PHE A 150 2.87 -8.45 -8.05
C PHE A 150 4.34 -8.34 -8.41
N CYS A 151 5.21 -8.77 -7.50
CA CYS A 151 6.63 -8.88 -7.76
C CYS A 151 6.91 -10.11 -8.64
N ASP A 152 7.73 -9.93 -9.66
CA ASP A 152 8.19 -11.00 -10.55
C ASP A 152 9.72 -11.17 -10.55
N GLY A 153 10.43 -10.50 -9.63
CA GLY A 153 11.88 -10.53 -9.56
C GLY A 153 12.60 -9.50 -10.44
N SER A 154 11.88 -8.72 -11.25
CA SER A 154 12.47 -7.72 -12.16
C SER A 154 13.29 -6.64 -11.46
N HIS A 155 13.12 -6.45 -10.15
CA HIS A 155 13.93 -5.52 -9.36
C HIS A 155 15.42 -5.85 -9.40
N LYS A 156 15.79 -7.10 -9.60
CA LYS A 156 17.19 -7.54 -9.71
C LYS A 156 17.84 -7.05 -11.02
N GLU A 157 17.15 -7.25 -12.14
CA GLU A 157 17.61 -6.80 -13.46
C GLU A 157 17.57 -5.27 -13.59
N ALA A 158 16.60 -4.63 -12.97
CA ALA A 158 16.45 -3.18 -12.94
C ALA A 158 17.44 -2.48 -12.00
N ASN A 159 18.25 -3.22 -11.24
CA ASN A 159 19.15 -2.69 -10.21
C ASN A 159 18.45 -1.74 -9.23
N PHE A 160 17.26 -2.11 -8.81
CA PHE A 160 16.45 -1.31 -7.90
C PHE A 160 17.16 -1.10 -6.57
N LYS A 161 17.18 0.13 -6.10
CA LYS A 161 17.69 0.52 -4.79
C LYS A 161 16.56 1.08 -3.93
N SER A 162 16.45 0.59 -2.71
CA SER A 162 15.40 0.98 -1.77
C SER A 162 15.74 2.21 -0.94
N GLU A 163 16.94 2.74 -1.12
CA GLU A 163 17.42 3.99 -0.49
C GLU A 163 17.34 5.17 -1.45
#